data_e16b2850ac805d302584492f083ce430
#
_entry.id   e16b2850ac805d302584492f083ce430
#
_cell.length_a   1.000
_cell.length_b   1.000
_cell.length_c   1.000
_cell.angle_alpha   90.00
_cell.angle_beta   90.00
_cell.angle_gamma   90.00
#
_symmetry.space_group_name_H-M   'P 1'
#
loop_
_entity.id
_entity.type
_entity.pdbx_description
1 polymer ?
#
loop_
_entity_poly.entity_id
_entity_poly.type
_entity_poly.pdbx_seq_one_letter_code
_entity_poly.pdbx_strand_id
1 'polypeptide(L)'
;VGLLLYFVWPSKKEVTFKTQVIEEGTISKSISATGYLQPADKVEVGTQVSGKVEKLYVTYNSKVKKGQVLAELDKSTLLERLSQAKSSKSSAESTLNLATQNYNRTKALFEAGAATQQAFDEATNTYIQAQNTLNNANTNVREAQVNLGYAVITSPIDGVILTKQVEQGQTVASSFSTPTLFVIAKDLKSMTVEANIDEADIGQVNVGQKVEFTVDSYMGETFYGEVQEIRLDPN
;
A
#
# COMPACT_ATOMS: atom_id res chain seq x y z
N VAL A 1 5.41 77.79 -83.30
CA VAL A 1 5.63 77.60 -81.81
C VAL A 1 4.45 76.79 -81.34
N GLY A 2 4.61 75.48 -81.25
CA GLY A 2 3.59 74.55 -80.78
C GLY A 2 3.80 74.24 -79.31
N LEU A 3 2.82 74.52 -78.46
CA LEU A 3 2.79 74.19 -77.05
C LEU A 3 2.20 72.76 -76.90
N LEU A 4 3.01 71.82 -76.56
CA LEU A 4 2.59 70.47 -76.18
C LEU A 4 2.08 70.52 -74.78
N LEU A 5 0.75 70.51 -74.60
CA LEU A 5 0.09 70.28 -73.33
C LEU A 5 0.11 68.76 -73.04
N TYR A 6 1.04 68.33 -72.18
CA TYR A 6 1.09 66.96 -71.68
C TYR A 6 0.03 66.82 -70.62
N PHE A 7 -1.08 66.19 -70.92
CA PHE A 7 -2.19 65.94 -70.05
C PHE A 7 -1.85 64.71 -69.22
N VAL A 8 -1.40 64.92 -68.00
CA VAL A 8 -1.18 63.83 -66.98
C VAL A 8 -2.52 63.31 -66.47
N TRP A 9 -2.94 62.20 -67.05
CA TRP A 9 -4.12 61.47 -66.57
C TRP A 9 -3.77 60.76 -65.26
N PRO A 10 -4.49 60.96 -64.10
CA PRO A 10 -4.25 60.19 -62.91
C PRO A 10 -4.72 58.78 -63.19
N SER A 11 -3.75 57.83 -63.15
CA SER A 11 -4.04 56.43 -63.21
C SER A 11 -4.80 56.03 -61.94
N LYS A 12 -6.09 55.70 -62.08
CA LYS A 12 -6.86 55.07 -60.97
C LYS A 12 -6.27 53.71 -60.69
N LYS A 13 -5.61 53.57 -59.52
CA LYS A 13 -5.27 52.27 -58.95
C LYS A 13 -6.56 51.50 -58.70
N GLU A 14 -6.86 50.48 -59.43
CA GLU A 14 -7.91 49.52 -59.14
C GLU A 14 -7.49 48.74 -57.90
N VAL A 15 -8.18 48.98 -56.79
CA VAL A 15 -8.01 48.20 -55.57
C VAL A 15 -8.78 46.92 -55.77
N THR A 16 -8.06 45.84 -56.05
CA THR A 16 -8.65 44.50 -56.14
C THR A 16 -8.85 43.95 -54.73
N PHE A 17 -10.07 43.87 -54.26
CA PHE A 17 -10.42 43.23 -53.00
C PHE A 17 -10.43 41.70 -53.23
N LYS A 18 -9.54 40.99 -52.51
CA LYS A 18 -9.66 39.55 -52.34
C LYS A 18 -10.71 39.30 -51.29
N THR A 19 -11.86 38.85 -51.68
CA THR A 19 -12.91 38.37 -50.77
C THR A 19 -12.73 36.88 -50.55
N GLN A 20 -12.75 36.44 -49.30
CA GLN A 20 -12.77 35.04 -48.91
C GLN A 20 -14.07 34.79 -48.15
N VAL A 21 -14.72 33.70 -48.49
CA VAL A 21 -15.93 33.26 -47.79
C VAL A 21 -15.50 32.87 -46.35
N ILE A 22 -16.18 33.42 -45.36
CA ILE A 22 -15.99 33.00 -43.96
C ILE A 22 -16.71 31.66 -43.80
N GLU A 23 -15.95 30.62 -43.58
CA GLU A 23 -16.47 29.30 -43.21
C GLU A 23 -16.41 29.17 -41.70
N GLU A 24 -17.47 28.66 -41.08
CA GLU A 24 -17.46 28.28 -39.66
C GLU A 24 -16.63 27.02 -39.53
N GLY A 25 -15.53 27.11 -38.78
CA GLY A 25 -14.68 25.98 -38.48
C GLY A 25 -14.58 25.78 -36.96
N THR A 26 -14.44 24.53 -36.56
CA THR A 26 -14.20 24.17 -35.18
C THR A 26 -12.71 24.29 -34.86
N ILE A 27 -12.34 25.09 -33.89
CA ILE A 27 -10.97 25.15 -33.39
C ILE A 27 -10.91 24.24 -32.16
N SER A 28 -10.12 23.19 -32.25
CA SER A 28 -9.83 22.33 -31.08
C SER A 28 -8.45 22.69 -30.51
N LYS A 29 -8.39 22.90 -29.21
CA LYS A 29 -7.13 23.02 -28.47
C LYS A 29 -6.84 21.66 -27.86
N SER A 30 -5.69 21.08 -28.14
CA SER A 30 -5.22 19.84 -27.52
C SER A 30 -4.11 20.14 -26.53
N ILE A 31 -4.14 19.45 -25.41
CA ILE A 31 -3.09 19.47 -24.39
C ILE A 31 -2.35 18.13 -24.51
N SER A 32 -1.03 18.20 -24.64
CA SER A 32 -0.18 17.01 -24.71
C SER A 32 0.59 16.86 -23.39
N ALA A 33 0.58 15.65 -22.87
CA ALA A 33 1.31 15.31 -21.65
C ALA A 33 1.99 13.94 -21.82
N THR A 34 3.05 13.72 -21.09
CA THR A 34 3.72 12.42 -20.97
C THR A 34 3.37 11.79 -19.63
N GLY A 35 3.29 10.46 -19.60
CA GLY A 35 2.89 9.75 -18.40
C GLY A 35 3.34 8.30 -18.37
N TYR A 36 2.96 7.62 -17.31
CA TYR A 36 3.27 6.21 -17.10
C TYR A 36 1.99 5.40 -17.04
N LEU A 37 2.02 4.24 -17.71
CA LEU A 37 0.94 3.27 -17.67
C LEU A 37 1.17 2.32 -16.49
N GLN A 38 0.20 2.22 -15.59
CA GLN A 38 0.25 1.33 -14.44
C GLN A 38 -1.10 0.62 -14.24
N PRO A 39 -1.13 -0.56 -13.60
CA PRO A 39 -2.39 -1.20 -13.23
C PRO A 39 -3.22 -0.32 -12.31
N ALA A 40 -4.54 -0.27 -12.55
CA ALA A 40 -5.46 0.52 -11.74
C ALA A 40 -5.47 0.07 -10.28
N ASP A 41 -5.46 -1.26 -10.05
CA ASP A 41 -5.43 -1.86 -8.72
C ASP A 41 -4.09 -2.57 -8.49
N LYS A 42 -3.19 -1.97 -7.71
CA LYS A 42 -1.95 -2.58 -7.25
C LYS A 42 -1.89 -2.57 -5.73
N VAL A 43 -1.32 -3.63 -5.15
CA VAL A 43 -1.08 -3.74 -3.71
C VAL A 43 0.39 -4.04 -3.47
N GLU A 44 0.99 -3.27 -2.58
CA GLU A 44 2.36 -3.48 -2.13
C GLU A 44 2.36 -4.38 -0.90
N VAL A 45 3.15 -5.44 -0.97
CA VAL A 45 3.31 -6.42 0.10
C VAL A 45 4.71 -6.30 0.67
N GLY A 46 4.77 -5.98 1.95
CA GLY A 46 6.01 -5.86 2.71
C GLY A 46 6.08 -6.84 3.87
N THR A 47 7.08 -6.67 4.75
CA THR A 47 7.25 -7.44 5.97
C THR A 47 7.17 -6.54 7.20
N GLN A 48 6.57 -7.07 8.28
CA GLN A 48 6.48 -6.39 9.59
C GLN A 48 7.58 -6.87 10.56
N VAL A 49 8.32 -7.92 10.19
CA VAL A 49 9.42 -8.45 10.99
C VAL A 49 10.70 -8.49 10.17
N SER A 50 11.82 -8.26 10.84
CA SER A 50 13.14 -8.36 10.22
C SER A 50 13.61 -9.81 10.22
N GLY A 51 14.27 -10.22 9.15
CA GLY A 51 14.82 -11.56 9.04
C GLY A 51 15.49 -11.80 7.69
N LYS A 52 16.15 -12.95 7.55
CA LYS A 52 16.70 -13.43 6.30
C LYS A 52 15.61 -14.15 5.51
N VAL A 53 15.49 -13.91 4.21
CA VAL A 53 14.58 -14.65 3.34
C VAL A 53 15.11 -16.08 3.16
N GLU A 54 14.39 -17.03 3.74
CA GLU A 54 14.78 -18.44 3.68
C GLU A 54 14.32 -19.09 2.37
N LYS A 55 13.05 -18.84 2.00
CA LYS A 55 12.45 -19.40 0.79
C LYS A 55 11.64 -18.37 0.05
N LEU A 56 11.66 -18.49 -1.27
CA LEU A 56 10.90 -17.67 -2.20
C LEU A 56 10.09 -18.60 -3.11
N TYR A 57 8.78 -18.42 -3.17
CA TYR A 57 7.87 -19.34 -3.88
C TYR A 57 7.34 -18.76 -5.19
N VAL A 58 7.59 -17.48 -5.44
CA VAL A 58 7.06 -16.75 -6.60
C VAL A 58 8.16 -15.98 -7.32
N THR A 59 7.92 -15.76 -8.62
CA THR A 59 8.79 -14.97 -9.50
C THR A 59 7.97 -13.87 -10.18
N TYR A 60 8.61 -13.08 -11.03
CA TYR A 60 7.92 -12.09 -11.88
C TYR A 60 6.84 -12.77 -12.72
N ASN A 61 5.73 -12.10 -12.93
CA ASN A 61 4.57 -12.55 -13.70
C ASN A 61 3.88 -13.83 -13.16
N SER A 62 4.22 -14.28 -11.94
CA SER A 62 3.53 -15.40 -11.29
C SER A 62 2.11 -15.01 -10.91
N LYS A 63 1.14 -15.84 -11.26
CA LYS A 63 -0.25 -15.70 -10.79
C LYS A 63 -0.34 -16.21 -9.36
N VAL A 64 -0.93 -15.43 -8.50
CA VAL A 64 -1.10 -15.72 -7.07
C VAL A 64 -2.54 -15.58 -6.64
N LYS A 65 -2.92 -16.37 -5.63
CA LYS A 65 -4.24 -16.31 -4.98
C LYS A 65 -4.12 -15.65 -3.62
N LYS A 66 -5.19 -15.03 -3.16
CA LYS A 66 -5.29 -14.51 -1.81
C LYS A 66 -4.95 -15.59 -0.77
N GLY A 67 -4.05 -15.27 0.16
CA GLY A 67 -3.54 -16.20 1.18
C GLY A 67 -2.43 -17.13 0.71
N GLN A 68 -2.05 -17.13 -0.57
CA GLN A 68 -0.93 -17.91 -1.08
C GLN A 68 0.39 -17.38 -0.51
N VAL A 69 1.26 -18.27 -0.05
CA VAL A 69 2.59 -17.94 0.45
C VAL A 69 3.48 -17.46 -0.70
N LEU A 70 4.09 -16.31 -0.53
CA LEU A 70 5.01 -15.67 -1.48
C LEU A 70 6.47 -15.92 -1.08
N ALA A 71 6.76 -15.72 0.20
CA ALA A 71 8.09 -15.91 0.78
C ALA A 71 8.00 -16.31 2.25
N GLU A 72 9.05 -16.94 2.75
CA GLU A 72 9.24 -17.24 4.16
C GLU A 72 10.56 -16.65 4.64
N LEU A 73 10.49 -15.97 5.78
CA LEU A 73 11.67 -15.52 6.51
C LEU A 73 12.16 -16.62 7.46
N ASP A 74 13.42 -16.56 7.83
CA ASP A 74 14.00 -17.42 8.87
C ASP A 74 13.23 -17.24 10.18
N LYS A 75 12.64 -18.35 10.64
CA LYS A 75 11.76 -18.41 11.82
C LYS A 75 12.50 -18.78 13.10
N SER A 76 13.80 -19.10 13.03
CA SER A 76 14.56 -19.68 14.15
C SER A 76 14.44 -18.80 15.43
N THR A 77 14.79 -17.54 15.34
CA THR A 77 14.73 -16.60 16.47
C THR A 77 13.30 -16.35 16.97
N LEU A 78 12.31 -16.36 16.06
CA LEU A 78 10.89 -16.17 16.41
C LEU A 78 10.33 -17.40 17.13
N LEU A 79 10.74 -18.60 16.72
CA LEU A 79 10.39 -19.85 17.38
C LEU A 79 10.99 -19.93 18.78
N GLU A 80 12.24 -19.49 18.96
CA GLU A 80 12.88 -19.41 20.27
C GLU A 80 12.13 -18.44 21.20
N ARG A 81 11.76 -17.26 20.72
CA ARG A 81 10.95 -16.28 21.48
C ARG A 81 9.59 -16.86 21.86
N LEU A 82 8.92 -17.57 20.96
CA LEU A 82 7.66 -18.23 21.25
C LEU A 82 7.84 -19.33 22.31
N SER A 83 8.91 -20.11 22.21
CA SER A 83 9.24 -21.16 23.21
C SER A 83 9.47 -20.54 24.58
N GLN A 84 10.24 -19.45 24.66
CA GLN A 84 10.50 -18.73 25.91
C GLN A 84 9.19 -18.16 26.52
N ALA A 85 8.33 -17.54 25.69
CA ALA A 85 7.04 -17.04 26.16
C ALA A 85 6.13 -18.16 26.69
N LYS A 86 6.10 -19.32 26.03
CA LYS A 86 5.37 -20.50 26.50
C LYS A 86 5.90 -21.02 27.83
N SER A 87 7.22 -21.05 28.02
CA SER A 87 7.83 -21.46 29.29
C SER A 87 7.47 -20.50 30.44
N SER A 88 7.49 -19.19 30.17
CA SER A 88 7.06 -18.16 31.13
C SER A 88 5.58 -18.30 31.50
N LYS A 89 4.72 -18.60 30.52
CA LYS A 89 3.30 -18.90 30.75
C LYS A 89 3.12 -20.12 31.63
N SER A 90 3.81 -21.23 31.37
CA SER A 90 3.74 -22.46 32.18
C SER A 90 4.16 -22.22 33.65
N SER A 91 5.20 -21.39 33.87
CA SER A 91 5.60 -20.97 35.20
C SER A 91 4.52 -20.15 35.89
N ALA A 92 3.90 -19.21 35.20
CA ALA A 92 2.81 -18.39 35.72
C ALA A 92 1.56 -19.24 36.06
N GLU A 93 1.24 -20.24 35.21
CA GLU A 93 0.16 -21.21 35.47
C GLU A 93 0.40 -22.01 36.76
N SER A 94 1.63 -22.47 36.96
CA SER A 94 2.03 -23.20 38.18
C SER A 94 1.90 -22.32 39.44
N THR A 95 2.31 -21.06 39.34
CA THR A 95 2.19 -20.07 40.42
C THR A 95 0.72 -19.78 40.71
N LEU A 96 -0.13 -19.59 39.70
CA LEU A 96 -1.56 -19.39 39.91
C LEU A 96 -2.24 -20.60 40.55
N ASN A 97 -1.87 -21.82 40.13
CA ASN A 97 -2.41 -23.03 40.72
C ASN A 97 -2.11 -23.10 42.24
N LEU A 98 -0.86 -22.83 42.64
CA LEU A 98 -0.46 -22.76 44.05
C LEU A 98 -1.24 -21.66 44.79
N ALA A 99 -1.32 -20.46 44.24
CA ALA A 99 -2.06 -19.34 44.82
C ALA A 99 -3.57 -19.67 44.97
N THR A 100 -4.14 -20.33 43.99
CA THR A 100 -5.55 -20.77 44.00
C THR A 100 -5.83 -21.78 45.11
N GLN A 101 -4.94 -22.77 45.26
CA GLN A 101 -5.06 -23.76 46.32
C GLN A 101 -4.95 -23.11 47.70
N ASN A 102 -4.01 -22.15 47.88
CA ASN A 102 -3.82 -21.42 49.12
C ASN A 102 -5.03 -20.52 49.43
N TYR A 103 -5.53 -19.78 48.45
CA TYR A 103 -6.74 -18.97 48.58
C TYR A 103 -7.94 -19.80 49.00
N ASN A 104 -8.20 -20.94 48.34
CA ASN A 104 -9.34 -21.82 48.66
C ASN A 104 -9.23 -22.40 50.09
N ARG A 105 -8.02 -22.79 50.50
CA ARG A 105 -7.77 -23.29 51.87
C ARG A 105 -8.01 -22.20 52.92
N THR A 106 -7.42 -21.01 52.70
CA THR A 106 -7.56 -19.88 53.64
C THR A 106 -9.00 -19.41 53.73
N LYS A 107 -9.72 -19.39 52.58
CA LYS A 107 -11.13 -19.07 52.51
C LYS A 107 -11.97 -20.03 53.40
N ALA A 108 -11.77 -21.34 53.27
CA ALA A 108 -12.47 -22.33 54.08
C ALA A 108 -12.18 -22.20 55.59
N LEU A 109 -10.94 -21.91 55.98
CA LEU A 109 -10.56 -21.64 57.35
C LEU A 109 -11.17 -20.35 57.89
N PHE A 110 -11.24 -19.31 57.08
CA PHE A 110 -11.86 -18.05 57.45
C PHE A 110 -13.36 -18.19 57.65
N GLU A 111 -14.07 -18.90 56.76
CA GLU A 111 -15.50 -19.21 56.86
C GLU A 111 -15.79 -20.07 58.13
N ALA A 112 -14.86 -20.90 58.52
CA ALA A 112 -14.95 -21.70 59.78
C ALA A 112 -14.53 -20.93 61.05
N GLY A 113 -14.14 -19.64 60.94
CA GLY A 113 -13.66 -18.81 62.05
C GLY A 113 -12.23 -19.16 62.54
N ALA A 114 -11.48 -19.95 61.78
CA ALA A 114 -10.15 -20.44 62.11
C ALA A 114 -9.00 -19.65 61.44
N ALA A 115 -9.29 -18.63 60.66
CA ALA A 115 -8.29 -17.71 60.09
C ALA A 115 -8.69 -16.25 60.32
N THR A 116 -7.68 -15.36 60.34
CA THR A 116 -7.90 -13.90 60.45
C THR A 116 -8.30 -13.26 59.12
N GLN A 117 -8.98 -12.11 59.19
CA GLN A 117 -9.31 -11.31 58.00
C GLN A 117 -8.03 -10.96 57.22
N GLN A 118 -6.95 -10.58 57.93
CA GLN A 118 -5.66 -10.25 57.32
C GLN A 118 -5.11 -11.42 56.49
N ALA A 119 -5.15 -12.65 57.00
CA ALA A 119 -4.66 -13.83 56.29
C ALA A 119 -5.50 -14.12 55.03
N PHE A 120 -6.81 -13.90 55.09
CA PHE A 120 -7.69 -14.04 53.94
C PHE A 120 -7.41 -12.98 52.86
N ASP A 121 -7.24 -11.72 53.27
CA ASP A 121 -6.94 -10.61 52.37
C ASP A 121 -5.60 -10.81 51.65
N GLU A 122 -4.56 -11.31 52.41
CA GLU A 122 -3.25 -11.63 51.85
C GLU A 122 -3.31 -12.76 50.81
N ALA A 123 -4.04 -13.84 51.12
CA ALA A 123 -4.25 -14.95 50.19
C ALA A 123 -5.01 -14.50 48.93
N THR A 124 -6.02 -13.61 49.09
CA THR A 124 -6.77 -13.02 47.98
C THR A 124 -5.89 -12.17 47.11
N ASN A 125 -5.09 -11.29 47.66
CA ASN A 125 -4.16 -10.45 46.94
C ASN A 125 -3.13 -11.28 46.15
N THR A 126 -2.59 -12.34 46.79
CA THR A 126 -1.63 -13.25 46.11
C THR A 126 -2.26 -13.96 44.94
N TYR A 127 -3.52 -14.43 45.07
CA TYR A 127 -4.27 -15.03 43.97
C TYR A 127 -4.49 -14.04 42.81
N ILE A 128 -4.92 -12.82 43.12
CA ILE A 128 -5.13 -11.77 42.09
C ILE A 128 -3.84 -11.42 41.38
N GLN A 129 -2.72 -11.31 42.10
CA GLN A 129 -1.40 -11.06 41.49
C GLN A 129 -0.97 -12.18 40.57
N ALA A 130 -1.14 -13.45 40.98
CA ALA A 130 -0.82 -14.60 40.16
C ALA A 130 -1.70 -14.67 38.89
N GLN A 131 -3.00 -14.32 39.02
CA GLN A 131 -3.93 -14.22 37.89
C GLN A 131 -3.47 -13.16 36.87
N ASN A 132 -3.07 -11.98 37.36
CA ASN A 132 -2.57 -10.89 36.50
C ASN A 132 -1.26 -11.28 35.80
N THR A 133 -0.37 -11.99 36.52
CA THR A 133 0.89 -12.51 35.96
C THR A 133 0.62 -13.50 34.83
N LEU A 134 -0.33 -14.40 35.00
CA LEU A 134 -0.73 -15.32 33.92
C LEU A 134 -1.34 -14.59 32.72
N ASN A 135 -2.16 -13.58 32.95
CA ASN A 135 -2.75 -12.78 31.88
C ASN A 135 -1.66 -12.08 31.05
N ASN A 136 -0.65 -11.52 31.71
CA ASN A 136 0.51 -10.91 31.03
C ASN A 136 1.30 -11.96 30.23
N ALA A 137 1.55 -13.13 30.81
CA ALA A 137 2.24 -14.22 30.12
C ALA A 137 1.46 -14.72 28.89
N ASN A 138 0.12 -14.80 28.96
CA ASN A 138 -0.73 -15.12 27.82
C ASN A 138 -0.63 -14.09 26.69
N THR A 139 -0.55 -12.81 27.04
CA THR A 139 -0.38 -11.72 26.07
C THR A 139 0.97 -11.84 25.35
N ASN A 140 2.06 -12.12 26.09
CA ASN A 140 3.39 -12.31 25.52
C ASN A 140 3.44 -13.52 24.54
N VAL A 141 2.75 -14.62 24.89
CA VAL A 141 2.63 -15.78 23.97
C VAL A 141 1.90 -15.39 22.70
N ARG A 142 0.80 -14.62 22.80
CA ARG A 142 0.04 -14.15 21.62
C ARG A 142 0.89 -13.24 20.75
N GLU A 143 1.62 -12.32 21.34
CA GLU A 143 2.53 -11.43 20.61
C GLU A 143 3.60 -12.23 19.85
N ALA A 144 4.25 -13.19 20.50
CA ALA A 144 5.25 -14.05 19.88
C ALA A 144 4.64 -14.89 18.73
N GLN A 145 3.40 -15.35 18.86
CA GLN A 145 2.68 -16.09 17.80
C GLN A 145 2.36 -15.18 16.60
N VAL A 146 1.91 -13.95 16.83
CA VAL A 146 1.63 -12.99 15.77
C VAL A 146 2.90 -12.64 15.01
N ASN A 147 4.00 -12.38 15.73
CA ASN A 147 5.29 -12.08 15.12
C ASN A 147 5.82 -13.27 14.28
N LEU A 148 5.61 -14.50 14.76
CA LEU A 148 5.93 -15.71 13.99
C LEU A 148 5.06 -15.81 12.72
N GLY A 149 3.80 -15.41 12.79
CA GLY A 149 2.90 -15.35 11.63
C GLY A 149 3.39 -14.38 10.56
N TYR A 150 3.95 -13.25 10.95
CA TYR A 150 4.52 -12.25 10.03
C TYR A 150 5.79 -12.73 9.30
N ALA A 151 6.42 -13.81 9.75
CA ALA A 151 7.53 -14.42 9.03
C ALA A 151 7.09 -15.18 7.77
N VAL A 152 5.79 -15.43 7.59
CA VAL A 152 5.21 -16.02 6.38
C VAL A 152 4.50 -14.91 5.61
N ILE A 153 5.07 -14.51 4.49
CA ILE A 153 4.56 -13.43 3.67
C ILE A 153 3.57 -14.01 2.67
N THR A 154 2.32 -13.56 2.73
CA THR A 154 1.23 -14.06 1.90
C THR A 154 0.63 -12.95 1.04
N SER A 155 0.01 -13.34 -0.08
CA SER A 155 -0.71 -12.39 -0.93
C SER A 155 -2.03 -11.97 -0.27
N PRO A 156 -2.31 -10.65 -0.17
CA PRO A 156 -3.58 -10.14 0.34
C PRO A 156 -4.72 -10.22 -0.68
N ILE A 157 -4.41 -10.35 -1.98
CA ILE A 157 -5.34 -10.37 -3.10
C ILE A 157 -5.03 -11.47 -4.10
N ASP A 158 -5.99 -11.79 -4.96
CA ASP A 158 -5.74 -12.54 -6.19
C ASP A 158 -5.12 -11.61 -7.23
N GLY A 159 -4.11 -12.08 -7.98
CA GLY A 159 -3.47 -11.21 -8.96
C GLY A 159 -2.21 -11.79 -9.59
N VAL A 160 -1.39 -10.91 -10.11
CA VAL A 160 -0.11 -11.21 -10.76
C VAL A 160 1.00 -10.40 -10.12
N ILE A 161 2.13 -11.02 -9.83
CA ILE A 161 3.34 -10.34 -9.31
C ILE A 161 3.92 -9.46 -10.42
N LEU A 162 3.91 -8.15 -10.21
CA LEU A 162 4.55 -7.18 -11.11
C LEU A 162 6.04 -7.05 -10.82
N THR A 163 6.35 -6.81 -9.54
CA THR A 163 7.72 -6.55 -9.10
C THR A 163 8.04 -7.43 -7.89
N LYS A 164 9.25 -7.93 -7.89
CA LYS A 164 9.87 -8.66 -6.78
C LYS A 164 11.14 -7.90 -6.40
N GLN A 165 11.18 -7.28 -5.23
CA GLN A 165 12.31 -6.48 -4.74
C GLN A 165 13.16 -7.21 -3.70
N VAL A 166 13.03 -8.53 -3.63
CA VAL A 166 13.71 -9.36 -2.63
C VAL A 166 14.23 -10.64 -3.25
N GLU A 167 15.41 -11.09 -2.81
CA GLU A 167 16.02 -12.33 -3.26
C GLU A 167 16.18 -13.33 -2.11
N GLN A 168 16.22 -14.62 -2.44
CA GLN A 168 16.50 -15.66 -1.46
C GLN A 168 17.89 -15.46 -0.84
N GLY A 169 17.97 -15.52 0.48
CA GLY A 169 19.19 -15.26 1.23
C GLY A 169 19.42 -13.80 1.61
N GLN A 170 18.64 -12.88 1.09
CA GLN A 170 18.70 -11.46 1.44
C GLN A 170 18.14 -11.23 2.85
N THR A 171 18.75 -10.32 3.61
CA THR A 171 18.22 -9.88 4.90
C THR A 171 17.38 -8.64 4.69
N VAL A 172 16.16 -8.67 5.21
CA VAL A 172 15.20 -7.55 5.22
C VAL A 172 15.06 -7.00 6.63
N ALA A 173 15.00 -5.68 6.76
CA ALA A 173 14.85 -4.99 8.03
C ALA A 173 13.61 -4.09 7.98
N SER A 174 12.75 -4.20 9.00
CA SER A 174 11.50 -3.43 9.12
C SER A 174 11.57 -2.31 10.17
N SER A 175 12.79 -1.86 10.54
CA SER A 175 12.98 -1.00 11.72
C SER A 175 12.56 0.46 11.53
N PHE A 176 12.64 1.03 10.32
CA PHE A 176 12.33 2.45 10.03
C PHE A 176 11.21 2.65 9.02
N SER A 177 11.07 1.72 8.09
CA SER A 177 9.99 1.70 7.11
C SER A 177 9.71 0.24 6.74
N THR A 178 8.47 -0.06 6.42
CA THR A 178 8.12 -1.38 5.88
C THR A 178 8.65 -1.47 4.45
N PRO A 179 9.70 -2.28 4.17
CA PRO A 179 10.20 -2.42 2.81
C PRO A 179 9.17 -3.15 1.95
N THR A 180 8.90 -2.63 0.76
CA THR A 180 8.08 -3.31 -0.24
C THR A 180 8.86 -4.49 -0.80
N LEU A 181 8.34 -5.70 -0.65
CA LEU A 181 8.97 -6.93 -1.17
C LEU A 181 8.36 -7.35 -2.50
N PHE A 182 7.04 -7.21 -2.64
CA PHE A 182 6.30 -7.55 -3.84
C PHE A 182 5.29 -6.46 -4.17
N VAL A 183 5.05 -6.26 -5.45
CA VAL A 183 3.92 -5.48 -5.96
C VAL A 183 3.04 -6.41 -6.75
N ILE A 184 1.77 -6.49 -6.38
CA ILE A 184 0.78 -7.38 -6.98
C ILE A 184 -0.29 -6.53 -7.66
N ALA A 185 -0.54 -6.80 -8.95
CA ALA A 185 -1.69 -6.25 -9.65
C ALA A 185 -2.86 -7.23 -9.60
N LYS A 186 -4.05 -6.72 -9.31
CA LYS A 186 -5.27 -7.51 -9.32
C LYS A 186 -5.65 -7.95 -10.73
N ASP A 187 -5.63 -7.02 -11.67
CA ASP A 187 -5.90 -7.26 -13.08
C ASP A 187 -4.98 -6.37 -13.94
N LEU A 188 -4.48 -6.95 -15.03
CA LEU A 188 -3.67 -6.24 -16.02
C LEU A 188 -4.53 -5.68 -17.19
N LYS A 189 -5.84 -5.95 -17.20
CA LYS A 189 -6.75 -5.42 -18.21
C LYS A 189 -7.22 -4.02 -17.90
N SER A 190 -7.29 -3.67 -16.62
CA SER A 190 -7.64 -2.33 -16.17
C SER A 190 -6.36 -1.56 -15.86
N MET A 191 -6.05 -0.59 -16.72
CA MET A 191 -4.84 0.22 -16.62
C MET A 191 -5.21 1.68 -16.40
N THR A 192 -4.37 2.38 -15.65
CA THR A 192 -4.45 3.82 -15.44
C THR A 192 -3.20 4.48 -16.01
N VAL A 193 -3.39 5.55 -16.76
CA VAL A 193 -2.30 6.42 -17.20
C VAL A 193 -2.17 7.56 -16.20
N GLU A 194 -1.03 7.67 -15.57
CA GLU A 194 -0.68 8.81 -14.72
C GLU A 194 0.16 9.76 -15.56
N ALA A 195 -0.43 10.90 -15.94
CA ALA A 195 0.18 11.88 -16.82
C ALA A 195 0.48 13.17 -16.06
N ASN A 196 1.68 13.71 -16.25
CA ASN A 196 2.09 14.98 -15.69
C ASN A 196 1.70 16.11 -16.69
N ILE A 197 0.85 17.02 -16.22
CA ILE A 197 0.37 18.15 -16.99
C ILE A 197 0.97 19.43 -16.39
N ASP A 198 1.40 20.35 -17.25
CA ASP A 198 1.93 21.63 -16.85
C ASP A 198 0.85 22.46 -16.12
N GLU A 199 1.26 23.24 -15.10
CA GLU A 199 0.38 24.11 -14.32
C GLU A 199 -0.40 25.10 -15.22
N ALA A 200 0.22 25.56 -16.30
CA ALA A 200 -0.42 26.47 -17.26
C ALA A 200 -1.62 25.85 -18.00
N ASP A 201 -1.66 24.53 -18.16
CA ASP A 201 -2.68 23.84 -18.92
C ASP A 201 -3.69 23.07 -18.04
N ILE A 202 -3.38 22.83 -16.76
CA ILE A 202 -4.23 22.04 -15.85
C ILE A 202 -5.64 22.65 -15.68
N GLY A 203 -5.75 23.98 -15.76
CA GLY A 203 -7.04 24.68 -15.64
C GLY A 203 -8.02 24.39 -16.77
N GLN A 204 -7.58 23.74 -17.85
CA GLN A 204 -8.41 23.40 -19.01
C GLN A 204 -8.78 21.90 -19.05
N VAL A 205 -8.23 21.11 -18.13
CA VAL A 205 -8.53 19.68 -17.99
C VAL A 205 -9.68 19.49 -17.02
N ASN A 206 -10.66 18.68 -17.41
CA ASN A 206 -11.82 18.37 -16.58
C ASN A 206 -11.98 16.87 -16.42
N VAL A 207 -12.46 16.45 -15.26
CA VAL A 207 -12.88 15.06 -15.01
C VAL A 207 -13.99 14.69 -15.99
N GLY A 208 -13.91 13.49 -16.57
CA GLY A 208 -14.83 13.02 -17.61
C GLY A 208 -14.42 13.40 -19.04
N GLN A 209 -13.31 14.12 -19.21
CA GLN A 209 -12.79 14.47 -20.54
C GLN A 209 -12.18 13.24 -21.21
N LYS A 210 -12.51 13.04 -22.50
CA LYS A 210 -11.93 11.97 -23.32
C LYS A 210 -10.48 12.30 -23.66
N VAL A 211 -9.63 11.31 -23.58
CA VAL A 211 -8.22 11.41 -23.91
C VAL A 211 -7.81 10.31 -24.89
N GLU A 212 -6.88 10.64 -25.75
CA GLU A 212 -6.22 9.70 -26.66
C GLU A 212 -4.77 9.58 -26.23
N PHE A 213 -4.23 8.36 -26.21
CA PHE A 213 -2.83 8.16 -25.91
C PHE A 213 -2.24 7.01 -26.72
N THR A 214 -0.94 7.05 -26.91
CA THR A 214 -0.15 6.00 -27.55
C THR A 214 0.84 5.44 -26.56
N VAL A 215 1.21 4.19 -26.74
CA VAL A 215 2.18 3.48 -25.89
C VAL A 215 3.35 3.05 -26.77
N ASP A 216 4.58 3.30 -26.32
CA ASP A 216 5.80 2.98 -27.09
C ASP A 216 5.90 1.51 -27.49
N SER A 217 5.37 0.62 -26.65
CA SER A 217 5.36 -0.83 -26.93
C SER A 217 4.39 -1.24 -28.05
N TYR A 218 3.43 -0.38 -28.42
CA TYR A 218 2.41 -0.62 -29.45
C TYR A 218 2.37 0.53 -30.43
N MET A 219 3.48 0.70 -31.18
CA MET A 219 3.61 1.77 -32.17
C MET A 219 2.51 1.66 -33.24
N GLY A 220 1.73 2.73 -33.38
CA GLY A 220 0.66 2.83 -34.37
C GLY A 220 -0.74 2.48 -33.86
N GLU A 221 -0.88 2.05 -32.62
CA GLU A 221 -2.18 1.88 -31.96
C GLU A 221 -2.50 3.09 -31.10
N THR A 222 -3.72 3.62 -31.25
CA THR A 222 -4.24 4.70 -30.39
C THR A 222 -5.21 4.12 -29.40
N PHE A 223 -4.99 4.39 -28.14
CA PHE A 223 -5.85 3.99 -27.03
C PHE A 223 -6.70 5.18 -26.60
N TYR A 224 -7.88 4.88 -26.10
CA TYR A 224 -8.83 5.88 -25.62
C TYR A 224 -9.08 5.69 -24.15
N GLY A 225 -9.18 6.80 -23.44
CA GLY A 225 -9.45 6.83 -22.01
C GLY A 225 -10.31 8.02 -21.64
N GLU A 226 -10.53 8.16 -20.33
CA GLU A 226 -11.27 9.25 -19.73
C GLU A 226 -10.54 9.72 -18.47
N VAL A 227 -10.49 11.03 -18.27
CA VAL A 227 -9.91 11.61 -17.06
C VAL A 227 -10.76 11.23 -15.85
N GLN A 228 -10.21 10.43 -14.96
CA GLN A 228 -10.89 9.99 -13.73
C GLN A 228 -10.68 10.96 -12.58
N GLU A 229 -9.46 11.46 -12.41
CA GLU A 229 -9.07 12.29 -11.28
C GLU A 229 -7.99 13.29 -11.70
N ILE A 230 -8.03 14.48 -11.10
CA ILE A 230 -7.00 15.50 -11.24
C ILE A 230 -6.41 15.72 -9.86
N ARG A 231 -5.10 15.46 -9.72
CA ARG A 231 -4.35 15.67 -8.49
C ARG A 231 -3.53 16.95 -8.63
N LEU A 232 -3.75 17.89 -7.73
CA LEU A 232 -2.96 19.11 -7.62
C LEU A 232 -1.93 18.86 -6.50
N ASP A 233 -0.90 18.08 -6.79
CA ASP A 233 0.19 17.84 -5.86
C ASP A 233 1.36 18.73 -6.26
N PRO A 234 1.74 19.71 -5.42
CA PRO A 234 2.91 20.54 -5.70
C PRO A 234 4.17 19.72 -5.52
N ASN A 235 4.87 19.45 -6.63
CA ASN A 235 6.22 18.88 -6.59
C ASN A 235 7.23 19.88 -6.02
#